data_03129231a8c70f5a0e96261eaeaf26a6
#
_entry.id   03129231a8c70f5a0e96261eaeaf26a6
#
_cell.length_a   1.000
_cell.length_b   1.000
_cell.length_c   1.000
_cell.angle_alpha   90.00
_cell.angle_beta   90.00
_cell.angle_gamma   90.00
#
_symmetry.space_group_name_H-M   'P 1'
#
loop_
_entity.id
_entity.type
_entity.pdbx_description
1 polymer ?
#
loop_
_entity_poly.entity_id
_entity_poly.type
_entity_poly.pdbx_seq_one_letter_code
_entity_poly.pdbx_strand_id
1 'polypeptide(L)'
;CSFCHTGTQKLVRNLTAAEIIGQVMIARDDLGEWPEVGARNVEGRLLSNIVLMGMGEPLYNFENVRDAMKIAMDPEGIQLSRRRITLSTSGVVPEIARTAEEIGCQLAISFHATTDEVRDTLVPINKRWNLETLLAALRDYPKVSNSERITFEYVMLHGVNDSDEDAHRLVELIKGIPAK
;
A
#
# COMPACT_ATOMS: atom_id res chain seq x y z
N CYS A 1 0.12 10.85 -9.72
CA CYS A 1 -0.45 10.08 -10.84
C CYS A 1 -1.40 10.96 -11.63
N SER A 2 -1.28 10.99 -12.97
CA SER A 2 -2.03 11.91 -13.82
C SER A 2 -3.53 11.58 -13.90
N PHE A 3 -3.91 10.34 -13.67
CA PHE A 3 -5.31 9.87 -13.64
C PHE A 3 -5.99 10.08 -12.28
N CYS A 4 -5.25 10.48 -11.25
CA CYS A 4 -5.77 10.62 -9.89
C CYS A 4 -6.15 12.06 -9.59
N HIS A 5 -7.40 12.30 -9.16
CA HIS A 5 -7.84 13.66 -8.79
C HIS A 5 -7.00 14.25 -7.65
N THR A 6 -6.62 13.44 -6.65
CA THR A 6 -5.71 13.86 -5.57
C THR A 6 -4.35 14.34 -6.11
N GLY A 7 -3.86 13.74 -7.21
CA GLY A 7 -2.61 14.14 -7.87
C GLY A 7 -2.62 15.56 -8.43
N THR A 8 -3.78 16.17 -8.59
CA THR A 8 -3.92 17.58 -9.01
C THR A 8 -3.85 18.56 -7.84
N GLN A 9 -3.93 18.07 -6.62
CA GLN A 9 -3.92 18.89 -5.40
C GLN A 9 -2.50 19.05 -4.89
N LYS A 10 -2.20 20.20 -4.31
CA LYS A 10 -0.92 20.43 -3.65
C LYS A 10 -0.90 19.72 -2.30
N LEU A 11 0.23 19.08 -1.98
CA LEU A 11 0.46 18.57 -0.63
C LEU A 11 0.48 19.75 0.36
N VAL A 12 -0.39 19.69 1.38
CA VAL A 12 -0.40 20.69 2.45
C VAL A 12 0.66 20.34 3.49
N ARG A 13 0.60 19.10 4.03
CA ARG A 13 1.59 18.53 4.96
C ARG A 13 1.40 17.02 5.09
N ASN A 14 2.40 16.37 5.63
CA ASN A 14 2.26 14.98 6.07
C ASN A 14 1.46 14.91 7.38
N LEU A 15 0.72 13.80 7.57
CA LEU A 15 0.07 13.50 8.84
C LEU A 15 1.09 12.91 9.83
N THR A 16 0.92 13.24 11.09
CA THR A 16 1.64 12.59 12.19
C THR A 16 1.10 11.18 12.44
N ALA A 17 1.87 10.33 13.13
CA ALA A 17 1.41 8.99 13.52
C ALA A 17 0.10 9.05 14.33
N ALA A 18 -0.02 10.03 15.24
CA ALA A 18 -1.23 10.24 16.03
C ALA A 18 -2.45 10.60 15.17
N GLU A 19 -2.28 11.41 14.13
CA GLU A 19 -3.38 11.76 13.21
C GLU A 19 -3.77 10.58 12.32
N ILE A 20 -2.82 9.73 11.93
CA ILE A 20 -3.11 8.51 11.15
C ILE A 20 -3.90 7.52 12.01
N ILE A 21 -3.42 7.21 13.21
CA ILE A 21 -4.10 6.26 14.09
C ILE A 21 -5.42 6.83 14.63
N GLY A 22 -5.52 8.14 14.79
CA GLY A 22 -6.74 8.83 15.22
C GLY A 22 -7.93 8.54 14.30
N GLN A 23 -7.72 8.40 12.98
CA GLN A 23 -8.78 8.01 12.05
C GLN A 23 -9.33 6.61 12.37
N VAL A 24 -8.45 5.68 12.74
CA VAL A 24 -8.84 4.32 13.15
C VAL A 24 -9.64 4.37 14.46
N MET A 25 -9.22 5.22 15.40
CA MET A 25 -9.90 5.39 16.69
C MET A 25 -11.31 5.95 16.49
N ILE A 26 -11.47 7.00 15.68
CA ILE A 26 -12.76 7.60 15.36
C ILE A 26 -13.68 6.58 14.69
N ALA A 27 -13.17 5.82 13.70
CA ALA A 27 -13.97 4.81 13.04
C ALA A 27 -14.44 3.71 14.02
N ARG A 28 -13.63 3.33 15.00
CA ARG A 28 -14.01 2.38 16.05
C ARG A 28 -15.04 2.96 17.02
N ASP A 29 -14.91 4.23 17.36
CA ASP A 29 -15.90 4.95 18.18
C ASP A 29 -17.26 4.96 17.47
N ASP A 30 -17.31 5.35 16.21
CA ASP A 30 -18.53 5.39 15.40
C ASP A 30 -19.19 4.03 15.25
N LEU A 31 -18.39 2.96 15.19
CA LEU A 31 -18.86 1.58 15.12
C LEU A 31 -19.22 0.97 16.49
N GLY A 32 -18.93 1.66 17.58
CA GLY A 32 -19.09 1.15 18.95
C GLY A 32 -18.18 -0.07 19.24
N GLU A 33 -17.03 -0.16 18.57
CA GLU A 33 -16.14 -1.32 18.58
C GLU A 33 -15.07 -1.23 19.68
N TRP A 34 -15.47 -1.00 20.92
CA TRP A 34 -14.54 -1.05 22.04
C TRP A 34 -14.79 -2.30 22.89
N PRO A 35 -13.75 -3.13 23.14
CA PRO A 35 -13.93 -4.28 24.03
C PRO A 35 -14.23 -3.78 25.46
N GLU A 36 -15.05 -4.54 26.18
CA GLU A 36 -15.18 -4.34 27.61
C GLU A 36 -13.83 -4.49 28.30
N VAL A 37 -13.62 -3.76 29.39
CA VAL A 37 -12.38 -3.81 30.16
C VAL A 37 -12.08 -5.25 30.58
N GLY A 38 -10.95 -5.80 30.11
CA GLY A 38 -10.52 -7.17 30.39
C GLY A 38 -10.89 -8.23 29.34
N ALA A 39 -11.65 -7.87 28.29
CA ALA A 39 -11.89 -8.78 27.17
C ALA A 39 -10.63 -8.94 26.31
N ARG A 40 -10.13 -10.19 26.20
CA ARG A 40 -8.94 -10.50 25.36
C ARG A 40 -9.28 -10.82 23.91
N ASN A 41 -10.55 -11.10 23.59
CA ASN A 41 -11.01 -11.41 22.25
C ASN A 41 -12.08 -10.42 21.82
N VAL A 42 -11.86 -9.74 20.71
CA VAL A 42 -12.85 -8.88 20.07
C VAL A 42 -13.72 -9.76 19.18
N GLU A 43 -14.67 -10.48 19.80
CA GLU A 43 -15.76 -11.08 19.03
C GLU A 43 -16.60 -9.96 18.45
N GLY A 44 -16.77 -9.96 17.11
CA GLY A 44 -17.58 -8.95 16.44
C GLY A 44 -16.81 -7.72 15.95
N ARG A 45 -15.49 -7.83 15.69
CA ARG A 45 -14.71 -6.75 15.07
C ARG A 45 -15.35 -6.29 13.75
N LEU A 46 -15.79 -5.04 13.71
CA LEU A 46 -16.40 -4.41 12.54
C LEU A 46 -15.33 -3.76 11.65
N LEU A 47 -14.37 -3.03 12.25
CA LEU A 47 -13.21 -2.51 11.55
C LEU A 47 -12.19 -3.63 11.36
N SER A 48 -12.26 -4.31 10.22
CA SER A 48 -11.51 -5.53 9.96
C SER A 48 -10.19 -5.31 9.21
N ASN A 49 -10.06 -4.23 8.46
CA ASN A 49 -8.92 -3.96 7.57
C ASN A 49 -8.55 -2.48 7.59
N ILE A 50 -7.26 -2.20 7.39
CA ILE A 50 -6.75 -0.86 7.08
C ILE A 50 -6.08 -0.92 5.70
N VAL A 51 -6.41 0.04 4.85
CA VAL A 51 -5.72 0.24 3.58
C VAL A 51 -5.18 1.67 3.51
N LEU A 52 -3.89 1.80 3.23
CA LEU A 52 -3.26 3.10 3.00
C LEU A 52 -3.34 3.39 1.50
N MET A 53 -4.57 3.63 1.01
CA MET A 53 -4.94 3.80 -0.39
C MET A 53 -5.77 5.09 -0.61
N GLY A 54 -5.57 6.09 0.22
CA GLY A 54 -6.33 7.33 0.15
C GLY A 54 -5.58 8.42 -0.61
N MET A 55 -5.22 9.47 0.10
CA MET A 55 -4.57 10.67 -0.45
C MET A 55 -3.08 10.64 -0.17
N GLY A 56 -2.27 10.97 -1.19
CA GLY A 56 -0.82 11.07 -1.07
C GLY A 56 -0.09 9.75 -1.31
N GLU A 57 1.18 9.73 -0.91
CA GLU A 57 2.08 8.58 -1.03
C GLU A 57 2.60 8.23 0.39
N PRO A 58 2.18 7.11 0.97
CA PRO A 58 2.52 6.78 2.36
C PRO A 58 4.03 6.63 2.59
N LEU A 59 4.78 6.19 1.58
CA LEU A 59 6.21 6.00 1.72
C LEU A 59 7.02 7.31 1.75
N TYR A 60 6.44 8.43 1.35
CA TYR A 60 7.04 9.76 1.61
C TYR A 60 6.79 10.26 3.05
N ASN A 61 5.97 9.54 3.81
CA ASN A 61 5.72 9.79 5.23
C ASN A 61 6.06 8.56 6.09
N PHE A 62 7.07 7.83 5.69
CA PHE A 62 7.39 6.48 6.17
C PHE A 62 7.39 6.35 7.69
N GLU A 63 8.10 7.23 8.40
CA GLU A 63 8.26 7.13 9.87
C GLU A 63 6.91 7.21 10.59
N ASN A 64 6.07 8.19 10.23
CA ASN A 64 4.74 8.33 10.84
C ASN A 64 3.81 7.17 10.47
N VAL A 65 3.87 6.69 9.24
CA VAL A 65 3.09 5.52 8.79
C VAL A 65 3.53 4.26 9.54
N ARG A 66 4.84 4.02 9.64
CA ARG A 66 5.39 2.88 10.40
C ARG A 66 4.90 2.90 11.85
N ASP A 67 5.03 4.03 12.52
CA ASP A 67 4.68 4.16 13.94
C ASP A 67 3.16 3.98 14.15
N ALA A 68 2.33 4.56 13.29
CA ALA A 68 0.89 4.35 13.32
C ALA A 68 0.50 2.88 13.10
N MET A 69 1.14 2.20 12.14
CA MET A 69 0.85 0.78 11.87
C MET A 69 1.33 -0.12 13.00
N LYS A 70 2.47 0.19 13.65
CA LYS A 70 2.90 -0.51 14.86
C LYS A 70 1.88 -0.38 15.99
N ILE A 71 1.33 0.82 16.22
CA ILE A 71 0.26 1.03 17.20
C ILE A 71 -1.00 0.22 16.83
N ALA A 72 -1.39 0.22 15.55
CA ALA A 72 -2.55 -0.54 15.09
C ALA A 72 -2.38 -2.06 15.29
N MET A 73 -1.16 -2.56 15.20
CA MET A 73 -0.82 -3.99 15.36
C MET A 73 -0.48 -4.39 16.80
N ASP A 74 -0.31 -3.44 17.72
CA ASP A 74 0.11 -3.70 19.08
C ASP A 74 -0.84 -4.68 19.77
N PRO A 75 -0.30 -5.80 20.33
CA PRO A 75 -1.12 -6.83 21.01
C PRO A 75 -1.80 -6.33 22.28
N GLU A 76 -1.29 -5.28 22.90
CA GLU A 76 -1.91 -4.65 24.08
C GLU A 76 -2.86 -3.49 23.70
N GLY A 77 -2.98 -3.19 22.39
CA GLY A 77 -3.78 -2.10 21.86
C GLY A 77 -4.90 -2.57 20.90
N ILE A 78 -4.84 -2.08 19.64
CA ILE A 78 -5.88 -2.36 18.64
C ILE A 78 -5.85 -3.81 18.14
N GLN A 79 -4.69 -4.46 18.17
CA GLN A 79 -4.48 -5.88 17.82
C GLN A 79 -4.89 -6.24 16.38
N LEU A 80 -4.72 -5.33 15.44
CA LEU A 80 -5.00 -5.63 14.04
C LEU A 80 -3.88 -6.49 13.45
N SER A 81 -4.24 -7.63 12.88
CA SER A 81 -3.24 -8.49 12.24
C SER A 81 -2.58 -7.76 11.05
N ARG A 82 -1.25 -7.89 10.90
CA ARG A 82 -0.50 -7.37 9.76
C ARG A 82 -1.09 -7.76 8.40
N ARG A 83 -1.75 -8.94 8.32
CA ARG A 83 -2.44 -9.42 7.11
C ARG A 83 -3.72 -8.65 6.78
N ARG A 84 -4.18 -7.82 7.69
CA ARG A 84 -5.35 -6.95 7.55
C ARG A 84 -4.97 -5.52 7.23
N ILE A 85 -3.66 -5.25 7.06
CA ILE A 85 -3.14 -3.94 6.69
C ILE A 85 -2.51 -4.06 5.32
N THR A 86 -2.90 -3.20 4.38
CA THR A 86 -2.31 -3.10 3.05
C THR A 86 -1.77 -1.69 2.83
N LEU A 87 -0.48 -1.58 2.58
CA LEU A 87 0.17 -0.33 2.19
C LEU A 87 0.29 -0.30 0.67
N SER A 88 -0.29 0.71 0.04
CA SER A 88 -0.15 0.94 -1.40
C SER A 88 0.90 2.01 -1.66
N THR A 89 1.73 1.79 -2.67
CA THR A 89 2.74 2.76 -3.11
C THR A 89 2.77 2.86 -4.63
N SER A 90 3.06 4.04 -5.12
CA SER A 90 3.33 4.25 -6.56
C SER A 90 4.77 3.85 -6.96
N GLY A 91 5.61 3.43 -6.00
CA GLY A 91 6.95 2.89 -6.26
C GLY A 91 8.08 3.74 -5.71
N VAL A 92 8.00 4.16 -4.44
CA VAL A 92 9.15 4.75 -3.72
C VAL A 92 10.11 3.63 -3.34
N VAL A 93 10.93 3.21 -4.31
CA VAL A 93 11.75 2.00 -4.25
C VAL A 93 12.61 1.87 -2.99
N PRO A 94 13.34 2.90 -2.51
CA PRO A 94 14.17 2.76 -1.32
C PRO A 94 13.39 2.36 -0.05
N GLU A 95 12.10 2.70 0.02
CA GLU A 95 11.28 2.44 1.19
C GLU A 95 10.53 1.09 1.12
N ILE A 96 10.56 0.41 -0.04
CA ILE A 96 9.87 -0.88 -0.21
C ILE A 96 10.48 -1.95 0.72
N ALA A 97 11.80 -2.09 0.74
CA ALA A 97 12.48 -3.05 1.63
C ALA A 97 12.19 -2.75 3.11
N ARG A 98 12.28 -1.47 3.50
CA ARG A 98 11.97 -1.03 4.86
C ARG A 98 10.51 -1.33 5.26
N THR A 99 9.58 -1.27 4.32
CA THR A 99 8.17 -1.63 4.58
C THR A 99 8.05 -3.07 5.04
N ALA A 100 8.79 -3.99 4.44
CA ALA A 100 8.79 -5.39 4.86
C ALA A 100 9.43 -5.58 6.23
N GLU A 101 10.57 -4.96 6.46
CA GLU A 101 11.39 -5.14 7.67
C GLU A 101 10.78 -4.45 8.90
N GLU A 102 10.29 -3.22 8.73
CA GLU A 102 9.89 -2.38 9.86
C GLU A 102 8.37 -2.39 10.12
N ILE A 103 7.54 -2.71 9.12
CA ILE A 103 6.08 -2.76 9.25
C ILE A 103 5.57 -4.19 9.08
N GLY A 104 5.98 -4.88 8.02
CA GLY A 104 5.60 -6.26 7.74
C GLY A 104 4.14 -6.45 7.32
N CYS A 105 3.47 -5.40 6.81
CA CYS A 105 2.10 -5.47 6.29
C CYS A 105 2.08 -5.94 4.82
N GLN A 106 0.87 -6.11 4.26
CA GLN A 106 0.72 -6.42 2.84
C GLN A 106 1.10 -5.21 1.98
N LEU A 107 1.68 -5.49 0.83
CA LEU A 107 2.10 -4.46 -0.13
C LEU A 107 1.19 -4.47 -1.37
N ALA A 108 0.79 -3.29 -1.82
CA ALA A 108 0.15 -3.05 -3.10
C ALA A 108 0.97 -2.05 -3.92
N ILE A 109 1.06 -2.27 -5.21
CA ILE A 109 1.81 -1.42 -6.14
C ILE A 109 0.86 -0.82 -7.16
N SER A 110 0.79 0.50 -7.21
CA SER A 110 0.14 1.26 -8.28
C SER A 110 0.99 1.14 -9.55
N PHE A 111 0.76 0.07 -10.31
CA PHE A 111 1.60 -0.32 -11.45
C PHE A 111 1.21 0.41 -12.73
N HIS A 112 -0.02 0.23 -13.19
CA HIS A 112 -0.77 0.98 -14.20
C HIS A 112 -0.18 1.06 -15.61
N ALA A 113 1.01 0.54 -15.87
CA ALA A 113 1.59 0.49 -17.21
C ALA A 113 2.62 -0.62 -17.34
N THR A 114 2.87 -1.04 -18.58
CA THR A 114 3.81 -2.12 -18.93
C THR A 114 5.06 -1.61 -19.64
N THR A 115 5.11 -0.31 -19.95
CA THR A 115 6.28 0.38 -20.51
C THR A 115 6.60 1.63 -19.72
N ASP A 116 7.88 2.03 -19.71
CA ASP A 116 8.31 3.23 -19.00
C ASP A 116 7.72 4.50 -19.61
N GLU A 117 7.55 4.56 -20.93
CA GLU A 117 6.97 5.72 -21.63
C GLU A 117 5.55 6.02 -21.16
N VAL A 118 4.72 4.98 -21.06
CA VAL A 118 3.35 5.12 -20.58
C VAL A 118 3.35 5.41 -19.07
N ARG A 119 4.18 4.69 -18.32
CA ARG A 119 4.25 4.85 -16.86
C ARG A 119 4.78 6.23 -16.44
N ASP A 120 5.73 6.80 -17.16
CA ASP A 120 6.24 8.17 -16.93
C ASP A 120 5.14 9.23 -17.02
N THR A 121 4.14 8.97 -17.84
CA THR A 121 2.97 9.83 -17.99
C THR A 121 1.92 9.59 -16.91
N LEU A 122 1.59 8.32 -16.63
CA LEU A 122 0.53 7.95 -15.69
C LEU A 122 1.00 8.06 -14.24
N VAL A 123 2.23 7.63 -13.95
CA VAL A 123 2.82 7.52 -12.63
C VAL A 123 4.20 8.19 -12.63
N PRO A 124 4.30 9.52 -12.56
CA PRO A 124 5.53 10.29 -12.80
C PRO A 124 6.74 9.94 -11.92
N ILE A 125 6.54 9.26 -10.79
CA ILE A 125 7.63 8.75 -9.95
C ILE A 125 8.51 7.74 -10.70
N ASN A 126 7.99 7.13 -11.77
CA ASN A 126 8.71 6.21 -12.64
C ASN A 126 9.98 6.84 -13.24
N LYS A 127 9.96 8.16 -13.50
CA LYS A 127 11.14 8.90 -13.96
C LYS A 127 12.32 8.85 -13.00
N ARG A 128 12.05 8.56 -11.72
CA ARG A 128 13.08 8.43 -10.69
C ARG A 128 13.46 6.95 -10.47
N TRP A 129 12.48 6.07 -10.48
CA TRP A 129 12.64 4.63 -10.33
C TRP A 129 11.77 3.94 -11.40
N ASN A 130 12.41 3.54 -12.49
CA ASN A 130 11.75 2.92 -13.62
C ASN A 130 11.21 1.52 -13.33
N LEU A 131 10.50 0.93 -14.27
CA LEU A 131 9.90 -0.40 -14.12
C LEU A 131 10.93 -1.46 -13.74
N GLU A 132 12.12 -1.44 -14.34
CA GLU A 132 13.18 -2.40 -14.05
C GLU A 132 13.61 -2.31 -12.58
N THR A 133 13.89 -1.10 -12.09
CA THR A 133 14.29 -0.83 -10.70
C THR A 133 13.20 -1.22 -9.72
N LEU A 134 11.95 -0.89 -10.03
CA LEU A 134 10.81 -1.25 -9.20
C LEU A 134 10.64 -2.77 -9.12
N LEU A 135 10.62 -3.46 -10.27
CA LEU A 135 10.43 -4.90 -10.32
C LEU A 135 11.58 -5.67 -9.66
N ALA A 136 12.82 -5.17 -9.76
CA ALA A 136 13.95 -5.73 -9.02
C ALA A 136 13.70 -5.70 -7.51
N ALA A 137 13.32 -4.54 -6.97
CA ALA A 137 12.99 -4.41 -5.55
C ALA A 137 11.83 -5.31 -5.10
N LEU A 138 10.84 -5.55 -5.99
CA LEU A 138 9.71 -6.43 -5.69
C LEU A 138 10.08 -7.92 -5.75
N ARG A 139 11.06 -8.31 -6.58
CA ARG A 139 11.60 -9.68 -6.58
C ARG A 139 12.38 -9.99 -5.32
N ASP A 140 13.08 -8.99 -4.79
CA ASP A 140 13.86 -9.09 -3.56
C ASP A 140 13.00 -8.89 -2.30
N TYR A 141 11.71 -8.51 -2.47
CA TYR A 141 10.81 -8.28 -1.34
C TYR A 141 10.65 -9.55 -0.50
N PRO A 142 10.89 -9.49 0.83
CA PRO A 142 10.86 -10.66 1.68
C PRO A 142 9.50 -11.37 1.64
N LYS A 143 9.51 -12.66 1.38
CA LYS A 143 8.32 -13.52 1.46
C LYS A 143 8.08 -13.87 2.92
N VAL A 144 7.04 -13.30 3.51
CA VAL A 144 6.68 -13.59 4.90
C VAL A 144 5.90 -14.92 5.00
N SER A 145 5.16 -15.28 3.94
CA SER A 145 4.51 -16.61 3.83
C SER A 145 4.17 -16.95 2.38
N ASN A 146 3.90 -18.23 2.10
CA ASN A 146 3.46 -18.68 0.76
C ASN A 146 2.09 -18.12 0.33
N SER A 147 1.33 -17.55 1.25
CA SER A 147 0.01 -16.94 1.00
C SER A 147 0.05 -15.42 0.82
N GLU A 148 1.19 -14.78 1.11
CA GLU A 148 1.35 -13.34 0.97
C GLU A 148 1.81 -13.02 -0.45
N ARG A 149 0.96 -12.26 -1.15
CA ARG A 149 1.19 -11.84 -2.53
C ARG A 149 1.19 -10.33 -2.60
N ILE A 150 2.09 -9.79 -3.42
CA ILE A 150 2.07 -8.37 -3.76
C ILE A 150 0.86 -8.12 -4.66
N THR A 151 0.04 -7.16 -4.30
CA THR A 151 -1.09 -6.73 -5.12
C THR A 151 -0.58 -5.76 -6.18
N PHE A 152 -0.86 -6.04 -7.45
CA PHE A 152 -0.62 -5.11 -8.55
C PHE A 152 -1.92 -4.44 -8.93
N GLU A 153 -1.99 -3.12 -8.76
CA GLU A 153 -3.12 -2.30 -9.16
C GLU A 153 -2.91 -1.79 -10.58
N TYR A 154 -3.88 -2.04 -11.44
CA TYR A 154 -3.80 -1.67 -12.85
C TYR A 154 -5.11 -1.01 -13.30
N VAL A 155 -5.13 0.31 -13.43
CA VAL A 155 -6.25 1.01 -14.01
C VAL A 155 -6.18 0.88 -15.54
N MET A 156 -7.19 0.30 -16.15
CA MET A 156 -7.27 0.15 -17.60
C MET A 156 -7.84 1.43 -18.22
N LEU A 157 -7.02 2.08 -19.05
CA LEU A 157 -7.36 3.31 -19.74
C LEU A 157 -7.44 3.02 -21.24
N HIS A 158 -8.62 3.22 -21.82
CA HIS A 158 -8.91 2.89 -23.21
C HIS A 158 -7.94 3.55 -24.19
N GLY A 159 -7.30 2.72 -25.03
CA GLY A 159 -6.34 3.16 -26.03
C GLY A 159 -5.00 3.65 -25.49
N VAL A 160 -4.72 3.43 -24.18
CA VAL A 160 -3.48 3.87 -23.54
C VAL A 160 -2.64 2.69 -23.01
N ASN A 161 -3.27 1.80 -22.26
CA ASN A 161 -2.60 0.69 -21.57
C ASN A 161 -3.47 -0.58 -21.50
N ASP A 162 -4.44 -0.72 -22.41
CA ASP A 162 -5.44 -1.79 -22.41
C ASP A 162 -5.34 -2.72 -23.64
N SER A 163 -4.18 -2.72 -24.32
CA SER A 163 -3.95 -3.61 -25.47
C SER A 163 -3.64 -5.05 -25.04
N ASP A 164 -3.84 -6.00 -25.96
CA ASP A 164 -3.43 -7.41 -25.75
C ASP A 164 -1.92 -7.52 -25.51
N GLU A 165 -1.13 -6.68 -26.17
CA GLU A 165 0.32 -6.59 -25.96
C GLU A 165 0.66 -6.13 -24.55
N ASP A 166 -0.11 -5.20 -23.97
CA ASP A 166 0.06 -4.80 -22.57
C ASP A 166 -0.24 -5.94 -21.61
N ALA A 167 -1.30 -6.70 -21.88
CA ALA A 167 -1.63 -7.88 -21.07
C ALA A 167 -0.50 -8.94 -21.11
N HIS A 168 0.03 -9.25 -22.30
CA HIS A 168 1.15 -10.17 -22.43
C HIS A 168 2.42 -9.67 -21.73
N ARG A 169 2.79 -8.39 -21.92
CA ARG A 169 3.94 -7.78 -21.22
C ARG A 169 3.76 -7.80 -19.71
N LEU A 170 2.56 -7.51 -19.19
CA LEU A 170 2.28 -7.55 -17.76
C LEU A 170 2.60 -8.93 -17.16
N VAL A 171 2.14 -10.00 -17.81
CA VAL A 171 2.41 -11.38 -17.36
C VAL A 171 3.91 -11.67 -17.30
N GLU A 172 4.66 -11.27 -18.32
CA GLU A 172 6.11 -11.49 -18.35
C GLU A 172 6.85 -10.62 -17.30
N LEU A 173 6.45 -9.37 -17.10
CA LEU A 173 7.07 -8.46 -16.16
C LEU A 173 6.95 -8.93 -14.71
N ILE A 174 5.79 -9.46 -14.32
CA ILE A 174 5.53 -9.92 -12.94
C ILE A 174 5.99 -11.36 -12.69
N LYS A 175 6.51 -12.03 -13.71
CA LYS A 175 6.99 -13.41 -13.60
C LYS A 175 8.05 -13.54 -12.50
N GLY A 176 7.88 -14.53 -11.65
CA GLY A 176 8.74 -14.77 -10.49
C GLY A 176 8.42 -13.90 -9.25
N ILE A 177 7.50 -12.95 -9.35
CA ILE A 177 6.99 -12.21 -8.21
C ILE A 177 5.69 -12.90 -7.74
N PRO A 178 5.52 -13.19 -6.43
CA PRO A 178 4.26 -13.71 -5.91
C PRO A 178 3.19 -12.60 -5.97
N ALA A 179 2.48 -12.53 -7.09
CA ALA A 179 1.55 -11.47 -7.44
C ALA A 179 0.08 -11.88 -7.37
N LYS A 180 -0.79 -10.90 -7.21
CA LYS A 180 -2.24 -10.99 -7.42
C LYS A 180 -2.77 -9.68 -7.99
#